data_021630d95c7e127b6374d193e046de4b
#
_entry.id   021630d95c7e127b6374d193e046de4b
#
_cell.length_a   1.000
_cell.length_b   1.000
_cell.length_c   1.000
_cell.angle_alpha   90.00
_cell.angle_beta   90.00
_cell.angle_gamma   90.00
#
_symmetry.space_group_name_H-M   'P 1'
#
loop_
_entity.id
_entity.type
_entity.pdbx_description
1 polymer ?
#
loop_
_entity_poly.entity_id
_entity_poly.type
_entity_poly.pdbx_seq_one_letter_code
_entity_poly.pdbx_strand_id
1 'polypeptide(L)'
;MYLMYHEELESLAKFYPEIKRIRFWMTFGDSYLKHLEVLENIGMTSIEPMQFQGREIIPIEFLKALLPEPASLGPITKGKTNIGVIATGLKDGVKKTVYVNNICDHEEAYAETGNQAVSYTTGVPAMIGAALMVTGQWKGEGVFNME
;
A
#
# COMPACT_ATOMS: atom_id res chain seq x y z
N MET A 1 14.81 -0.90 2.06
CA MET A 1 13.81 -1.28 1.05
C MET A 1 13.60 -2.78 1.13
N TYR A 2 12.36 -3.23 1.21
CA TYR A 2 11.97 -4.62 1.47
C TYR A 2 11.19 -5.16 0.27
N LEU A 3 11.55 -6.35 -0.20
CA LEU A 3 10.81 -7.08 -1.21
C LEU A 3 9.59 -7.70 -0.53
N MET A 4 8.42 -7.37 -1.03
CA MET A 4 7.15 -7.79 -0.45
C MET A 4 6.23 -8.39 -1.50
N TYR A 5 5.23 -9.13 -1.04
CA TYR A 5 4.11 -9.55 -1.87
C TYR A 5 3.09 -8.40 -2.00
N HIS A 6 2.46 -8.31 -3.16
CA HIS A 6 1.29 -7.47 -3.41
C HIS A 6 0.39 -8.15 -4.44
N GLU A 7 -0.91 -8.07 -4.27
CA GLU A 7 -1.89 -8.78 -5.11
C GLU A 7 -1.84 -8.38 -6.58
N GLU A 8 -1.49 -7.13 -6.88
CA GLU A 8 -1.32 -6.63 -8.25
C GLU A 8 -0.24 -7.38 -9.05
N LEU A 9 0.70 -8.04 -8.36
CA LEU A 9 1.71 -8.85 -9.04
C LEU A 9 1.08 -10.06 -9.74
N GLU A 10 0.00 -10.61 -9.18
CA GLU A 10 -0.70 -11.75 -9.76
C GLU A 10 -1.51 -11.35 -11.00
N SER A 11 -2.27 -10.25 -10.89
CA SER A 11 -3.08 -9.75 -12.00
C SER A 11 -2.22 -9.28 -13.16
N LEU A 12 -1.17 -8.51 -12.89
CA LEU A 12 -0.22 -8.08 -13.93
C LEU A 12 0.46 -9.25 -14.62
N ALA A 13 0.91 -10.28 -13.88
CA ALA A 13 1.51 -11.47 -14.48
C ALA A 13 0.51 -12.28 -15.32
N LYS A 14 -0.77 -12.27 -14.93
CA LYS A 14 -1.84 -12.97 -15.67
C LYS A 14 -2.20 -12.25 -16.97
N PHE A 15 -2.32 -10.92 -16.93
CA PHE A 15 -2.75 -10.13 -18.09
C PHE A 15 -1.62 -9.78 -19.06
N TYR A 16 -0.37 -9.79 -18.58
CA TYR A 16 0.82 -9.46 -19.36
C TYR A 16 1.86 -10.60 -19.29
N PRO A 17 1.59 -11.74 -19.92
CA PRO A 17 2.46 -12.94 -19.82
C PRO A 17 3.88 -12.73 -20.40
N GLU A 18 4.10 -11.67 -21.15
CA GLU A 18 5.41 -11.27 -21.64
C GLU A 18 6.31 -10.65 -20.56
N ILE A 19 5.78 -10.27 -19.42
CA ILE A 19 6.56 -9.75 -18.29
C ILE A 19 7.43 -10.88 -17.73
N LYS A 20 8.77 -10.73 -17.87
CA LYS A 20 9.74 -11.73 -17.39
C LYS A 20 10.01 -11.63 -15.89
N ARG A 21 9.79 -10.47 -15.30
CA ARG A 21 10.05 -10.20 -13.90
C ARG A 21 9.20 -9.02 -13.42
N ILE A 22 8.48 -9.23 -12.33
CA ILE A 22 7.78 -8.18 -11.60
C ILE A 22 8.11 -8.29 -10.11
N ARG A 23 8.24 -7.17 -9.42
CA ARG A 23 8.57 -7.10 -8.00
C ARG A 23 7.91 -5.90 -7.38
N PHE A 24 7.45 -6.08 -6.15
CA PHE A 24 6.95 -5.01 -5.32
C PHE A 24 7.92 -4.72 -4.17
N TRP A 25 8.20 -3.46 -3.95
CA TRP A 25 9.13 -2.99 -2.93
C TRP A 25 8.49 -1.94 -2.06
N MET A 26 8.70 -2.04 -0.74
CA MET A 26 8.31 -1.00 0.21
C MET A 26 9.51 -0.50 1.01
N THR A 27 9.39 0.75 1.45
CA THR A 27 10.31 1.35 2.43
C THR A 27 9.55 1.65 3.71
N PHE A 28 10.24 1.54 4.84
CA PHE A 28 9.71 1.86 6.16
C PHE A 28 10.71 2.76 6.87
N GLY A 29 10.23 3.66 7.72
CA GLY A 29 11.08 4.49 8.57
C GLY A 29 11.80 3.68 9.65
N ASP A 30 12.98 4.10 10.06
CA ASP A 30 13.79 3.40 11.07
C ASP A 30 13.06 3.25 12.41
N SER A 31 12.29 4.26 12.80
CA SER A 31 11.46 4.21 14.00
C SER A 31 10.42 3.11 13.94
N TYR A 32 9.71 2.99 12.82
CA TYR A 32 8.73 1.92 12.59
C TYR A 32 9.39 0.54 12.70
N LEU A 33 10.51 0.34 12.03
CA LEU A 33 11.24 -0.94 12.04
C LEU A 33 11.68 -1.32 13.44
N LYS A 34 12.15 -0.35 14.24
CA LYS A 34 12.55 -0.58 15.63
C LYS A 34 11.40 -1.03 16.51
N HIS A 35 10.23 -0.37 16.37
CA HIS A 35 9.04 -0.77 17.12
C HIS A 35 8.58 -2.17 16.73
N LEU A 36 8.56 -2.46 15.41
CA LEU A 36 8.17 -3.77 14.92
C LEU A 36 9.10 -4.87 15.43
N GLU A 37 10.41 -4.66 15.37
CA GLU A 37 11.44 -5.59 15.91
C GLU A 37 11.22 -5.91 17.40
N VAL A 38 10.95 -4.90 18.21
CA VAL A 38 10.65 -5.10 19.64
C VAL A 38 9.38 -5.92 19.83
N LEU A 39 8.30 -5.59 19.09
CA LEU A 39 7.04 -6.31 19.18
C LEU A 39 7.16 -7.77 18.74
N GLU A 40 7.95 -8.04 17.70
CA GLU A 40 8.26 -9.41 17.26
C GLU A 40 9.05 -10.17 18.35
N ASN A 41 10.11 -9.57 18.86
CA ASN A 41 11.00 -10.20 19.86
C ASN A 41 10.27 -10.57 21.15
N ILE A 42 9.27 -9.81 21.57
CA ILE A 42 8.44 -10.12 22.75
C ILE A 42 7.20 -10.96 22.41
N GLY A 43 7.00 -11.37 21.15
CA GLY A 43 5.92 -12.24 20.70
C GLY A 43 4.56 -11.55 20.54
N MET A 44 4.50 -10.21 20.57
CA MET A 44 3.22 -9.46 20.40
C MET A 44 2.63 -9.56 19.00
N THR A 45 3.42 -9.94 18.00
CA THR A 45 2.97 -10.17 16.62
C THR A 45 2.49 -11.60 16.36
N SER A 46 2.54 -12.49 17.36
CA SER A 46 2.12 -13.88 17.22
C SER A 46 0.62 -14.00 16.93
N ILE A 47 0.30 -14.86 15.96
CA ILE A 47 -1.07 -15.28 15.63
C ILE A 47 -1.51 -16.53 16.39
N GLU A 48 -0.56 -17.17 17.12
CA GLU A 48 -0.84 -18.38 17.87
C GLU A 48 -1.54 -18.04 19.19
N PRO A 49 -2.63 -18.76 19.52
CA PRO A 49 -3.32 -18.58 20.80
C PRO A 49 -2.42 -18.91 21.98
N MET A 50 -2.53 -18.14 23.06
CA MET A 50 -1.85 -18.41 24.32
C MET A 50 -2.79 -18.25 25.52
N GLN A 51 -2.46 -18.93 26.63
CA GLN A 51 -3.22 -18.80 27.87
C GLN A 51 -2.70 -17.64 28.72
N PHE A 52 -3.59 -16.74 29.09
CA PHE A 52 -3.31 -15.64 30.01
C PHE A 52 -4.43 -15.53 31.06
N GLN A 53 -4.07 -15.72 32.33
CA GLN A 53 -5.03 -15.66 33.46
C GLN A 53 -6.31 -16.50 33.26
N GLY A 54 -6.16 -17.71 32.72
CA GLY A 54 -7.29 -18.63 32.47
C GLY A 54 -8.15 -18.28 31.26
N ARG A 55 -7.72 -17.35 30.41
CA ARG A 55 -8.37 -16.99 29.15
C ARG A 55 -7.42 -17.24 27.99
N GLU A 56 -7.98 -17.64 26.87
CA GLU A 56 -7.23 -17.68 25.61
C GLU A 56 -7.19 -16.30 25.01
N ILE A 57 -5.98 -15.87 24.59
CA ILE A 57 -5.74 -14.63 23.88
C ILE A 57 -4.83 -14.89 22.66
N ILE A 58 -5.00 -14.08 21.63
CA ILE A 58 -4.11 -14.03 20.48
C ILE A 58 -3.34 -12.72 20.57
N PRO A 59 -2.00 -12.73 20.73
CA PRO A 59 -1.23 -11.52 21.01
C PRO A 59 -1.42 -10.40 19.99
N ILE A 60 -1.46 -10.72 18.69
CA ILE A 60 -1.63 -9.71 17.63
C ILE A 60 -3.00 -9.02 17.70
N GLU A 61 -4.06 -9.73 18.15
CA GLU A 61 -5.39 -9.12 18.31
C GLU A 61 -5.42 -8.14 19.49
N PHE A 62 -4.66 -8.45 20.53
CA PHE A 62 -4.48 -7.52 21.65
C PHE A 62 -3.66 -6.30 21.23
N LEU A 63 -2.56 -6.50 20.46
CA LEU A 63 -1.77 -5.42 19.88
C LEU A 63 -2.65 -4.50 19.03
N LYS A 64 -3.48 -5.06 18.15
CA LYS A 64 -4.44 -4.30 17.33
C LYS A 64 -5.34 -3.39 18.15
N ALA A 65 -5.83 -3.89 19.30
CA ALA A 65 -6.70 -3.12 20.17
C ALA A 65 -5.97 -1.95 20.87
N LEU A 66 -4.64 -2.01 21.01
CA LEU A 66 -3.82 -0.96 21.61
C LEU A 66 -3.36 0.11 20.60
N LEU A 67 -3.31 -0.24 19.31
CA LEU A 67 -2.85 0.70 18.28
C LEU A 67 -3.85 1.85 18.10
N PRO A 68 -3.37 3.08 17.88
CA PRO A 68 -4.25 4.20 17.59
C PRO A 68 -5.00 3.96 16.28
N GLU A 69 -6.21 4.49 16.21
CA GLU A 69 -6.99 4.52 14.96
C GLU A 69 -6.18 5.23 13.86
N PRO A 70 -5.93 4.60 12.70
CA PRO A 70 -5.09 5.18 11.64
C PRO A 70 -5.50 6.58 11.21
N ALA A 71 -6.80 6.88 11.16
CA ALA A 71 -7.30 8.21 10.81
C ALA A 71 -6.86 9.30 11.82
N SER A 72 -6.69 8.94 13.10
CA SER A 72 -6.23 9.88 14.13
C SER A 72 -4.78 10.33 13.96
N LEU A 73 -4.00 9.62 13.16
CA LEU A 73 -2.60 9.94 12.88
C LEU A 73 -2.44 10.99 11.77
N GLY A 74 -3.50 11.27 11.00
CA GLY A 74 -3.46 12.22 9.90
C GLY A 74 -2.85 13.58 10.26
N PRO A 75 -3.28 14.23 11.37
CA PRO A 75 -2.78 15.54 11.76
C PRO A 75 -1.30 15.60 12.15
N ILE A 76 -0.72 14.46 12.53
CA ILE A 76 0.67 14.38 13.02
C ILE A 76 1.63 13.68 12.06
N THR A 77 1.10 13.09 10.98
CA THR A 77 1.92 12.41 9.97
C THR A 77 2.64 13.44 9.11
N LYS A 78 3.96 13.29 8.99
CA LYS A 78 4.83 14.19 8.24
C LYS A 78 5.65 13.46 7.20
N GLY A 79 6.13 14.21 6.20
CA GLY A 79 6.95 13.71 5.13
C GLY A 79 6.16 13.42 3.86
N LYS A 80 6.70 12.56 3.00
CA LYS A 80 6.14 12.32 1.66
C LYS A 80 6.03 10.84 1.37
N THR A 81 4.98 10.47 0.67
CA THR A 81 4.91 9.18 -0.03
C THR A 81 5.42 9.34 -1.46
N ASN A 82 6.09 8.32 -1.96
CA ASN A 82 6.45 8.20 -3.36
C ASN A 82 6.02 6.81 -3.84
N ILE A 83 5.02 6.77 -4.70
CA ILE A 83 4.49 5.55 -5.28
C ILE A 83 4.78 5.58 -6.77
N GLY A 84 5.40 4.53 -7.30
CA GLY A 84 5.74 4.52 -8.72
C GLY A 84 6.17 3.17 -9.26
N VAL A 85 6.33 3.14 -10.57
CA VAL A 85 6.72 1.96 -11.34
C VAL A 85 7.97 2.26 -12.14
N ILE A 86 8.96 1.37 -12.10
CA ILE A 86 10.09 1.35 -13.00
C ILE A 86 9.89 0.18 -13.97
N ALA A 87 9.59 0.48 -15.22
CA ALA A 87 9.41 -0.50 -16.28
C ALA A 87 10.62 -0.49 -17.24
N THR A 88 11.20 -1.66 -17.48
CA THR A 88 12.28 -1.83 -18.45
C THR A 88 11.88 -2.85 -19.49
N GLY A 89 11.97 -2.49 -20.76
CA GLY A 89 11.60 -3.35 -21.88
C GLY A 89 12.19 -2.89 -23.20
N LEU A 90 11.66 -3.44 -24.30
CA LEU A 90 12.00 -3.04 -25.65
C LEU A 90 10.84 -2.22 -26.25
N LYS A 91 11.16 -1.10 -26.83
CA LYS A 91 10.24 -0.33 -27.69
C LYS A 91 10.92 -0.09 -29.01
N ASP A 92 10.33 -0.58 -30.10
CA ASP A 92 10.88 -0.51 -31.45
C ASP A 92 12.30 -1.12 -31.54
N GLY A 93 12.53 -2.26 -30.86
CA GLY A 93 13.80 -2.95 -30.77
C GLY A 93 14.87 -2.29 -29.88
N VAL A 94 14.58 -1.13 -29.30
CA VAL A 94 15.50 -0.39 -28.43
C VAL A 94 15.12 -0.58 -26.94
N LYS A 95 16.11 -0.93 -26.13
CA LYS A 95 15.91 -1.01 -24.67
C LYS A 95 15.58 0.36 -24.10
N LYS A 96 14.45 0.43 -23.39
CA LYS A 96 14.01 1.63 -22.66
C LYS A 96 13.72 1.29 -21.21
N THR A 97 14.00 2.24 -20.34
CA THR A 97 13.54 2.23 -18.94
C THR A 97 12.71 3.49 -18.72
N VAL A 98 11.53 3.30 -18.19
CA VAL A 98 10.59 4.38 -17.84
C VAL A 98 10.34 4.32 -16.35
N TYR A 99 10.37 5.47 -15.70
CA TYR A 99 9.96 5.65 -14.33
C TYR A 99 8.74 6.58 -14.29
N VAL A 100 7.63 6.05 -13.80
CA VAL A 100 6.39 6.81 -13.55
C VAL A 100 6.16 6.82 -12.06
N ASN A 101 6.00 7.98 -11.46
CA ASN A 101 5.81 8.10 -10.03
C ASN A 101 4.88 9.25 -9.65
N ASN A 102 4.30 9.13 -8.47
CA ASN A 102 3.56 10.17 -7.79
C ASN A 102 4.21 10.44 -6.43
N ILE A 103 4.43 11.71 -6.12
CA ILE A 103 4.93 12.16 -4.82
C ILE A 103 3.83 12.99 -4.17
N CYS A 104 3.41 12.59 -2.97
CA CYS A 104 2.38 13.26 -2.20
C CYS A 104 2.89 13.62 -0.80
N ASP A 105 2.76 14.87 -0.42
CA ASP A 105 3.10 15.36 0.90
C ASP A 105 1.96 15.12 1.89
N HIS A 106 2.28 14.61 3.08
CA HIS A 106 1.26 14.30 4.09
C HIS A 106 0.56 15.54 4.64
N GLU A 107 1.31 16.60 4.87
CA GLU A 107 0.79 17.83 5.47
C GLU A 107 -0.06 18.60 4.45
N GLU A 108 0.36 18.66 3.17
CA GLU A 108 -0.41 19.26 2.08
C GLU A 108 -1.72 18.49 1.83
N ALA A 109 -1.66 17.15 1.73
CA ALA A 109 -2.85 16.32 1.54
C ALA A 109 -3.83 16.45 2.70
N TYR A 110 -3.31 16.53 3.94
CA TYR A 110 -4.16 16.71 5.12
C TYR A 110 -4.82 18.09 5.14
N ALA A 111 -4.11 19.14 4.77
CA ALA A 111 -4.66 20.49 4.68
C ALA A 111 -5.77 20.60 3.63
N GLU A 112 -5.68 19.86 2.53
CA GLU A 112 -6.67 19.86 1.45
C GLU A 112 -7.92 19.03 1.79
N THR A 113 -7.75 17.84 2.37
CA THR A 113 -8.85 16.85 2.47
C THR A 113 -9.12 16.33 3.88
N GLY A 114 -8.32 16.68 4.87
CA GLY A 114 -8.37 16.07 6.20
C GLY A 114 -7.83 14.63 6.25
N ASN A 115 -7.14 14.20 5.18
CA ASN A 115 -6.57 12.86 5.08
C ASN A 115 -5.08 12.93 4.75
N GLN A 116 -4.30 12.03 5.32
CA GLN A 116 -2.87 11.95 5.03
C GLN A 116 -2.60 11.36 3.63
N ALA A 117 -1.36 11.55 3.11
CA ALA A 117 -1.01 11.23 1.73
C ALA A 117 -1.32 9.79 1.27
N VAL A 118 -1.21 8.78 2.13
CA VAL A 118 -1.53 7.39 1.72
C VAL A 118 -3.02 7.24 1.44
N SER A 119 -3.88 7.79 2.31
CA SER A 119 -5.33 7.78 2.09
C SER A 119 -5.72 8.61 0.87
N TYR A 120 -5.08 9.78 0.69
CA TYR A 120 -5.30 10.65 -0.46
C TYR A 120 -4.97 9.96 -1.78
N THR A 121 -3.77 9.39 -1.90
CA THR A 121 -3.31 8.70 -3.13
C THR A 121 -4.05 7.39 -3.41
N THR A 122 -4.76 6.84 -2.44
CA THR A 122 -5.66 5.70 -2.62
C THR A 122 -7.05 6.15 -3.04
N GLY A 123 -7.60 7.18 -2.38
CA GLY A 123 -8.97 7.64 -2.63
C GLY A 123 -9.15 8.40 -3.95
N VAL A 124 -8.18 9.21 -4.35
CA VAL A 124 -8.26 10.02 -5.57
C VAL A 124 -8.38 9.16 -6.84
N PRO A 125 -7.55 8.13 -7.08
CA PRO A 125 -7.71 7.23 -8.22
C PRO A 125 -9.07 6.51 -8.24
N ALA A 126 -9.55 6.06 -7.09
CA ALA A 126 -10.85 5.42 -6.97
C ALA A 126 -11.99 6.37 -7.36
N MET A 127 -11.94 7.61 -6.89
CA MET A 127 -12.89 8.66 -7.24
C MET A 127 -12.84 8.98 -8.74
N ILE A 128 -11.65 9.11 -9.33
CA ILE A 128 -11.48 9.34 -10.77
C ILE A 128 -12.08 8.18 -11.57
N GLY A 129 -11.82 6.94 -11.19
CA GLY A 129 -12.42 5.76 -11.82
C GLY A 129 -13.95 5.80 -11.78
N ALA A 130 -14.55 6.12 -10.64
CA ALA A 130 -15.98 6.28 -10.50
C ALA A 130 -16.52 7.41 -11.40
N ALA A 131 -15.84 8.55 -11.47
CA ALA A 131 -16.22 9.67 -12.32
C ALA A 131 -16.16 9.30 -13.82
N LEU A 132 -15.14 8.56 -14.25
CA LEU A 132 -15.01 8.08 -15.63
C LEU A 132 -16.15 7.12 -16.02
N MET A 133 -16.56 6.27 -15.08
CA MET A 133 -17.72 5.37 -15.30
C MET A 133 -19.04 6.16 -15.41
N VAL A 134 -19.30 7.07 -14.47
CA VAL A 134 -20.53 7.87 -14.46
C VAL A 134 -20.65 8.77 -15.69
N THR A 135 -19.53 9.33 -16.15
CA THR A 135 -19.49 10.16 -17.37
C THR A 135 -19.47 9.35 -18.67
N GLY A 136 -19.46 8.01 -18.58
CA GLY A 136 -19.44 7.11 -19.74
C GLY A 136 -18.12 7.09 -20.51
N GLN A 137 -17.05 7.61 -19.94
CA GLN A 137 -15.69 7.53 -20.52
C GLN A 137 -15.08 6.13 -20.34
N TRP A 138 -15.38 5.47 -19.21
CA TRP A 138 -15.14 4.05 -19.02
C TRP A 138 -16.45 3.28 -19.19
N LYS A 139 -16.42 2.27 -20.08
CA LYS A 139 -17.55 1.41 -20.35
C LYS A 139 -17.11 -0.04 -20.32
N GLY A 140 -17.91 -0.89 -19.68
CA GLY A 140 -17.69 -2.33 -19.59
C GLY A 140 -18.79 -2.97 -18.75
N GLU A 141 -19.05 -4.24 -19.00
CA GLU A 141 -19.97 -5.05 -18.20
C GLU A 141 -19.17 -6.12 -17.45
N GLY A 142 -19.28 -6.15 -16.14
CA GLY A 142 -18.59 -7.10 -15.31
C GLY A 142 -17.68 -6.46 -14.25
N VAL A 143 -16.79 -7.29 -13.70
CA VAL A 143 -15.75 -6.89 -12.73
C VAL A 143 -14.39 -7.02 -13.39
N PHE A 144 -13.63 -5.95 -13.39
CA PHE A 144 -12.31 -5.87 -14.00
C PHE A 144 -11.27 -5.46 -12.95
N ASN A 145 -10.06 -5.99 -13.08
CA ASN A 145 -8.90 -5.41 -12.43
C ASN A 145 -8.51 -4.11 -13.15
N MET A 146 -7.76 -3.25 -12.49
CA MET A 146 -7.39 -1.94 -13.03
C MET A 146 -6.19 -2.00 -14.00
N GLU A 147 -5.54 -3.16 -14.09
CA GLU A 147 -4.39 -3.46 -14.97
C GLU A 147 -4.78 -3.85 -16.38
#